data_8a93bf443e2536a618dc5a5090346b6f
#
_entry.id   8a93bf443e2536a618dc5a5090346b6f
#
_cell.length_a   1.000
_cell.length_b   1.000
_cell.length_c   1.000
_cell.angle_alpha   90.00
_cell.angle_beta   90.00
_cell.angle_gamma   90.00
#
_symmetry.space_group_name_H-M   'P 1'
#
loop_
_entity.id
_entity.type
_entity.pdbx_description
1 polymer ?
#
loop_
_entity_poly.entity_id
_entity_poly.type
_entity_poly.pdbx_seq_one_letter_code
_entity_poly.pdbx_strand_id
1 'polypeptide(L)' 'MKLLVAEDQSMLRDALCQLLELQSDVETVHQASNGQEAMALLQSQKIDVAILDVEMPKQTGLDVLEW' A
#
# COMPACT_ATOMS: atom_id res chain seq x y z
N MET A 1 6.47 7.75 -11.07
CA MET A 1 5.90 6.46 -10.60
C MET A 1 4.86 6.74 -9.54
N LYS A 2 3.72 6.11 -9.64
CA LYS A 2 2.62 6.24 -8.68
C LYS A 2 2.54 4.98 -7.84
N LEU A 3 2.61 5.15 -6.53
CA LEU A 3 2.69 4.03 -5.59
C LEU A 3 1.46 3.97 -4.71
N LEU A 4 1.18 2.77 -4.21
CA LEU A 4 0.16 2.53 -3.20
C LEU A 4 0.80 1.79 -2.04
N VAL A 5 0.57 2.27 -0.83
CA VAL A 5 1.01 1.59 0.40
C VAL A 5 -0.23 1.21 1.19
N ALA A 6 -0.42 -0.08 1.39
CA ALA A 6 -1.53 -0.61 2.20
C ALA A 6 -0.95 -1.20 3.48
N GLU A 7 -1.25 -0.56 4.61
CA GLU A 7 -0.72 -0.91 5.91
C GLU A 7 -1.72 -0.49 6.97
N ASP A 8 -2.10 -1.39 7.88
CA ASP A 8 -3.10 -1.08 8.89
C ASP A 8 -2.55 -0.23 10.05
N GLN A 9 -1.25 -0.27 10.31
CA GLN A 9 -0.65 0.56 11.35
C GLN A 9 -0.30 1.92 10.79
N SER A 10 -0.97 2.96 11.30
CA SER A 10 -0.82 4.30 10.74
C SER A 10 0.59 4.84 10.86
N MET A 11 1.27 4.58 11.98
CA MET A 11 2.64 5.07 12.17
C MET A 11 3.60 4.45 11.14
N LEU A 12 3.47 3.15 10.92
CA LEU A 12 4.31 2.47 9.95
C LEU A 12 3.98 2.91 8.53
N ARG A 13 2.68 3.05 8.24
CA ARG A 13 2.23 3.52 6.93
C ARG A 13 2.80 4.90 6.62
N ASP A 14 2.71 5.83 7.59
CA ASP A 14 3.23 7.17 7.41
C ASP A 14 4.74 7.17 7.18
N ALA A 15 5.47 6.36 7.95
CA ALA A 15 6.92 6.28 7.80
C ALA A 15 7.31 5.75 6.42
N LEU A 16 6.63 4.72 5.95
CA LEU A 16 6.88 4.17 4.62
C LEU A 16 6.59 5.19 3.54
N CYS A 17 5.48 5.91 3.66
CA CYS A 17 5.12 6.92 2.68
C CYS A 17 6.14 8.04 2.63
N GLN A 18 6.63 8.50 3.78
CA GLN A 18 7.64 9.54 3.82
C GLN A 18 8.93 9.10 3.14
N LEU A 19 9.37 7.87 3.40
CA LEU A 19 10.57 7.34 2.76
C LEU A 19 10.41 7.25 1.26
N LEU A 20 9.25 6.79 0.80
CA LEU A 20 9.00 6.63 -0.63
C LEU A 20 8.90 7.98 -1.33
N GLU A 21 8.31 8.97 -0.66
CA GLU A 21 8.17 10.31 -1.25
C GLU A 21 9.52 11.03 -1.44
N LEU A 22 10.56 10.57 -0.76
CA LEU A 22 11.90 11.12 -0.94
C LEU A 22 12.55 10.69 -2.25
N GLN A 23 12.02 9.66 -2.89
CA GLN A 23 12.59 9.17 -4.15
C GLN A 23 12.19 10.08 -5.30
N SER A 24 13.16 10.44 -6.13
CA SER A 24 12.93 11.42 -7.18
C SER A 24 11.99 10.93 -8.29
N ASP A 25 11.87 9.63 -8.47
CA ASP A 25 10.99 9.06 -9.49
C ASP A 25 9.59 8.75 -9.00
N VAL A 26 9.29 9.05 -7.74
CA VAL A 26 7.97 8.85 -7.16
C VAL A 26 7.17 10.15 -7.25
N GLU A 27 6.06 10.10 -8.00
CA GLU A 27 5.17 11.26 -8.16
C GLU A 27 4.14 11.34 -7.05
N THR A 28 3.57 10.21 -6.69
CA THR A 28 2.43 10.15 -5.77
C THR A 28 2.52 8.86 -4.96
N VAL A 29 2.18 8.95 -3.68
CA VAL A 29 2.04 7.78 -2.82
C VAL A 29 0.63 7.81 -2.24
N HIS A 30 -0.20 6.85 -2.66
CA HIS A 30 -1.53 6.66 -2.10
C HIS A 30 -1.45 5.77 -0.88
N GLN A 31 -2.33 6.00 0.08
CA GLN A 31 -2.35 5.25 1.33
C GLN A 31 -3.66 4.51 1.50
N ALA A 32 -3.59 3.29 1.98
CA ALA A 32 -4.75 2.49 2.33
C ALA A 32 -4.51 1.85 3.68
N SER A 33 -5.54 1.79 4.51
CA SER A 33 -5.44 1.21 5.84
C SER A 33 -5.87 -0.25 5.88
N ASN A 34 -6.46 -0.74 4.80
CA ASN A 34 -6.90 -2.14 4.72
C ASN A 34 -7.00 -2.56 3.26
N GLY A 35 -7.31 -3.85 3.05
CA GLY A 35 -7.38 -4.40 1.72
C GLY A 35 -8.50 -3.82 0.86
N GLN A 36 -9.63 -3.47 1.47
CA GLN A 36 -10.74 -2.89 0.71
C GLN A 36 -10.37 -1.53 0.15
N GLU A 37 -9.73 -0.70 0.96
CA GLU A 37 -9.26 0.61 0.49
C GLU A 37 -8.22 0.46 -0.61
N ALA A 38 -7.32 -0.51 -0.45
CA ALA A 38 -6.30 -0.77 -1.46
C ALA A 38 -6.93 -1.17 -2.79
N MET A 39 -7.93 -2.05 -2.75
CA MET A 39 -8.62 -2.48 -3.97
C MET A 39 -9.36 -1.31 -4.63
N ALA A 40 -10.01 -0.48 -3.83
CA ALA A 40 -10.70 0.67 -4.37
C ALA A 40 -9.74 1.63 -5.08
N LEU A 41 -8.57 1.86 -4.49
CA LEU A 41 -7.56 2.71 -5.11
C LEU A 41 -6.98 2.09 -6.38
N LEU A 42 -6.77 0.78 -6.38
CA LEU A 42 -6.27 0.10 -7.58
C LEU A 42 -7.26 0.19 -8.73
N GLN A 43 -8.56 0.24 -8.42
CA GLN A 43 -9.59 0.35 -9.45
C GLN A 43 -9.80 1.79 -9.93
N SER A 44 -9.59 2.77 -9.05
CA SER A 44 -9.92 4.16 -9.36
C SER A 44 -8.72 5.01 -9.75
N GLN A 45 -7.50 4.59 -9.39
CA GLN A 45 -6.29 5.35 -9.63
C GLN A 45 -5.29 4.52 -10.43
N LYS A 46 -4.47 5.21 -11.20
CA LYS A 46 -3.39 4.54 -11.91
C LYS A 46 -2.25 4.30 -10.93
N ILE A 47 -2.02 3.04 -10.59
CA ILE A 47 -0.98 2.64 -9.65
C ILE A 47 0.07 1.82 -10.39
N ASP A 48 1.33 2.21 -10.28
CA ASP A 48 2.42 1.47 -10.91
C ASP A 48 2.92 0.33 -10.04
N VAL A 49 3.02 0.56 -8.72
CA VAL A 49 3.49 -0.45 -7.77
C VAL A 49 2.67 -0.35 -6.51
N ALA A 50 2.23 -1.48 -5.99
CA ALA A 50 1.50 -1.55 -4.72
C ALA A 50 2.34 -2.32 -3.70
N ILE A 51 2.50 -1.73 -2.52
CA ILE A 51 3.17 -2.34 -1.38
C ILE A 51 2.09 -2.74 -0.39
N LEU A 52 1.93 -4.04 -0.19
CA LEU A 52 0.87 -4.58 0.66
C LEU A 52 1.46 -5.24 1.89
N ASP A 53 0.89 -4.95 3.06
CA ASP A 53 1.29 -5.61 4.29
C ASP A 53 0.57 -6.94 4.40
N VAL A 54 1.34 -8.01 4.44
CA VAL A 54 0.81 -9.37 4.52
C VAL A 54 0.31 -9.73 5.92
N GLU A 55 0.51 -8.86 6.90
CA GLU A 55 0.09 -9.09 8.27
C GLU A 55 -1.29 -8.53 8.59
N MET A 56 -2.07 -8.19 7.60
CA MET A 56 -3.40 -7.65 7.80
C MET A 56 -4.27 -8.64 8.58
N PRO A 57 -5.06 -8.14 9.55
CA PRO A 57 -5.71 -9.02 10.53
C PRO A 57 -6.67 -10.05 9.98
N LYS A 58 -7.26 -9.82 8.83
CA LYS A 58 -8.29 -10.70 8.30
C LYS A 58 -7.78 -11.79 7.38
N GLN A 59 -6.47 -11.83 7.18
CA GLN A 59 -5.87 -12.80 6.26
C GLN A 59 -4.61 -13.35 6.88
N THR A 60 -4.34 -14.62 6.62
CA THR A 60 -3.05 -15.18 6.99
C THR A 60 -2.02 -14.76 5.96
N GLY A 61 -0.76 -14.79 6.34
CA GLY A 61 0.31 -14.52 5.39
C GLY A 61 0.26 -15.45 4.18
N LEU A 62 -0.20 -16.68 4.38
CA LEU A 62 -0.34 -17.65 3.31
C LEU A 62 -1.38 -17.23 2.29
N ASP A 63 -2.51 -16.72 2.78
CA ASP A 63 -3.58 -16.28 1.87
C ASP A 63 -3.10 -15.18 0.94
N VAL A 64 -2.32 -14.26 1.47
CA VAL A 64 -1.81 -13.16 0.67
C VAL A 64 -0.76 -13.64 -0.32
N LEU A 65 0.10 -14.55 0.12
CA LEU A 65 1.16 -15.07 -0.74
C LEU A 65 0.66 -15.93 -1.88
N GLU A 66 -0.55 -16.44 -1.77
CA GLU A 66 -1.11 -17.30 -2.81
C GLU A 66 -1.69 -16.54 -3.98
N TRP A 67 -1.78 -15.25 -3.89
CA TRP A 67 -2.27 -14.57 -5.07
C TRP A 67 -1.15 -14.38 -6.11
#